data_a18c7d69fe72ed5d577d84afca3c0e00
#
_entry.id   a18c7d69fe72ed5d577d84afca3c0e00
#
_cell.length_a   1.000
_cell.length_b   1.000
_cell.length_c   1.000
_cell.angle_alpha   90.00
_cell.angle_beta   90.00
_cell.angle_gamma   90.00
#
_symmetry.space_group_name_H-M   'P 1'
#
loop_
_entity.id
_entity.type
_entity.pdbx_description
1 polymer ?
#
loop_
_entity_poly.entity_id
_entity_poly.type
_entity_poly.pdbx_seq_one_letter_code
_entity_poly.pdbx_strand_id
1 'polypeptide(L)'
;MFAITGITGKVGGEVARNLLASNQPVRAVVRDLRKGEPWAQLGCDLVRADINDAGALTSAFKGAESVFVLVPPNFDPSPDFHEARATAATLKSAIEAARPGRVVYLSTIGAQATQSNLLTQHTIIEQVLGELSMPITFLRPGWFMENCSWDIASATNDGVISSFLQPIDKPVPMVATADVARVAAELLQETWNGRRVVELEGRHRVAPHEIATTFADLLGRPVRMEPVPRETWESLFKSQGMKNPIPRIKMLDGFNEGWIEFEGAEAGSRKGKVGLQAVLQSLIELR
;
A
#
# COMPACT_ATOMS: atom_id res chain seq x y z
N MET A 1 12.20 4.68 -19.78
CA MET A 1 12.40 5.38 -18.47
C MET A 1 11.14 5.21 -17.64
N PHE A 2 11.29 4.68 -16.43
CA PHE A 2 10.20 4.43 -15.47
C PHE A 2 10.33 5.40 -14.31
N ALA A 3 9.34 6.26 -14.07
CA ALA A 3 9.37 7.21 -12.97
C ALA A 3 8.64 6.63 -11.74
N ILE A 4 9.30 6.58 -10.59
CA ILE A 4 8.81 5.90 -9.38
C ILE A 4 8.69 6.91 -8.25
N THR A 5 7.46 7.18 -7.80
CA THR A 5 7.21 7.90 -6.55
C THR A 5 7.29 6.97 -5.35
N GLY A 6 7.56 7.52 -4.16
CA GLY A 6 7.69 6.70 -2.95
C GLY A 6 8.87 5.73 -2.94
N ILE A 7 9.88 5.95 -3.78
CA ILE A 7 11.04 5.07 -3.97
C ILE A 7 11.86 4.85 -2.68
N THR A 8 11.83 5.78 -1.75
CA THR A 8 12.51 5.65 -0.45
C THR A 8 11.75 4.79 0.56
N GLY A 9 10.55 4.33 0.20
CA GLY A 9 9.73 3.43 1.02
C GLY A 9 9.89 1.95 0.61
N LYS A 10 9.25 1.07 1.39
CA LYS A 10 9.32 -0.39 1.17
C LYS A 10 8.86 -0.79 -0.25
N VAL A 11 7.62 -0.45 -0.62
CA VAL A 11 7.06 -0.85 -1.92
C VAL A 11 7.77 -0.16 -3.09
N GLY A 12 7.85 1.17 -3.10
CA GLY A 12 8.47 1.90 -4.21
C GLY A 12 9.94 1.56 -4.41
N GLY A 13 10.68 1.32 -3.32
CA GLY A 13 12.06 0.86 -3.38
C GLY A 13 12.21 -0.51 -4.03
N GLU A 14 11.36 -1.47 -3.66
CA GLU A 14 11.40 -2.80 -4.29
C GLU A 14 10.91 -2.77 -5.75
N VAL A 15 9.94 -1.90 -6.11
CA VAL A 15 9.56 -1.67 -7.53
C VAL A 15 10.79 -1.22 -8.33
N ALA A 16 11.53 -0.25 -7.81
CA ALA A 16 12.73 0.25 -8.48
C ALA A 16 13.81 -0.83 -8.60
N ARG A 17 14.06 -1.62 -7.55
CA ARG A 17 15.03 -2.74 -7.62
C ARG A 17 14.64 -3.79 -8.67
N ASN A 18 13.36 -4.17 -8.73
CA ASN A 18 12.87 -5.11 -9.75
C ASN A 18 13.07 -4.58 -11.18
N LEU A 19 12.83 -3.28 -11.41
CA LEU A 19 13.05 -2.65 -12.70
C LEU A 19 14.55 -2.60 -13.06
N LEU A 20 15.41 -2.18 -12.12
CA LEU A 20 16.86 -2.15 -12.32
C LEU A 20 17.42 -3.54 -12.57
N ALA A 21 16.96 -4.58 -11.87
CA ALA A 21 17.35 -5.97 -12.11
C ALA A 21 16.97 -6.47 -13.51
N SER A 22 15.94 -5.87 -14.10
CA SER A 22 15.51 -6.10 -15.51
C SER A 22 16.19 -5.13 -16.50
N ASN A 23 17.25 -4.44 -16.08
CA ASN A 23 17.97 -3.43 -16.88
C ASN A 23 17.08 -2.29 -17.40
N GLN A 24 16.02 -1.94 -16.68
CA GLN A 24 15.15 -0.84 -17.03
C GLN A 24 15.68 0.48 -16.44
N PRO A 25 15.69 1.58 -17.21
CA PRO A 25 16.12 2.87 -16.69
C PRO A 25 15.05 3.45 -15.73
N VAL A 26 15.46 3.78 -14.50
CA VAL A 26 14.58 4.26 -13.43
C VAL A 26 14.86 5.72 -13.12
N ARG A 27 13.79 6.52 -12.99
CA ARG A 27 13.81 7.85 -12.39
C ARG A 27 13.26 7.78 -10.97
N ALA A 28 14.10 8.14 -10.01
CA ALA A 28 13.77 8.20 -8.59
C ALA A 28 13.13 9.55 -8.25
N VAL A 29 11.83 9.56 -7.99
CA VAL A 29 11.10 10.78 -7.58
C VAL A 29 11.08 10.86 -6.06
N VAL A 30 11.74 11.86 -5.49
CA VAL A 30 11.95 12.01 -4.04
C VAL A 30 11.63 13.41 -3.56
N ARG A 31 11.19 13.58 -2.32
CA ARG A 31 10.99 14.88 -1.67
C ARG A 31 12.31 15.50 -1.19
N ASP A 32 13.23 14.66 -0.71
CA ASP A 32 14.55 15.05 -0.23
C ASP A 32 15.62 14.32 -1.05
N LEU A 33 16.44 15.08 -1.77
CA LEU A 33 17.48 14.55 -2.65
C LEU A 33 18.52 13.71 -1.86
N ARG A 34 18.82 14.09 -0.61
CA ARG A 34 19.76 13.34 0.23
C ARG A 34 19.26 11.91 0.49
N LYS A 35 17.96 11.70 0.67
CA LYS A 35 17.36 10.36 0.80
C LYS A 35 17.34 9.61 -0.52
N GLY A 36 17.53 10.29 -1.63
CA GLY A 36 17.62 9.72 -2.97
C GLY A 36 19.04 9.31 -3.37
N GLU A 37 20.08 9.80 -2.71
CA GLU A 37 21.49 9.52 -3.06
C GLU A 37 21.80 8.03 -3.27
N PRO A 38 21.35 7.09 -2.42
CA PRO A 38 21.56 5.65 -2.66
C PRO A 38 20.99 5.17 -4.00
N TRP A 39 19.90 5.78 -4.47
CA TRP A 39 19.29 5.44 -5.75
C TRP A 39 20.09 6.01 -6.94
N ALA A 40 20.66 7.21 -6.79
CA ALA A 40 21.57 7.77 -7.79
C ALA A 40 22.83 6.90 -7.94
N GLN A 41 23.36 6.36 -6.84
CA GLN A 41 24.49 5.41 -6.87
C GLN A 41 24.16 4.10 -7.58
N LEU A 42 22.88 3.70 -7.59
CA LEU A 42 22.39 2.56 -8.36
C LEU A 42 22.08 2.92 -9.83
N GLY A 43 22.39 4.13 -10.29
CA GLY A 43 22.19 4.59 -11.67
C GLY A 43 20.81 5.17 -11.97
N CYS A 44 19.99 5.45 -10.95
CA CYS A 44 18.71 6.13 -11.17
C CYS A 44 18.90 7.61 -11.49
N ASP A 45 18.06 8.13 -12.40
CA ASP A 45 17.88 9.59 -12.59
C ASP A 45 17.12 10.15 -11.38
N LEU A 46 17.75 11.08 -10.63
CA LEU A 46 17.19 11.59 -9.39
C LEU A 46 16.47 12.92 -9.62
N VAL A 47 15.18 12.97 -9.33
CA VAL A 47 14.34 14.16 -9.47
C VAL A 47 13.62 14.49 -8.16
N ARG A 48 13.66 15.77 -7.78
CA ARG A 48 12.91 16.26 -6.61
C ARG A 48 11.49 16.63 -7.01
N ALA A 49 10.51 15.99 -6.36
CA ALA A 49 9.10 16.40 -6.41
C ALA A 49 8.37 16.01 -5.13
N ASP A 50 7.45 16.87 -4.69
CA ASP A 50 6.45 16.55 -3.65
C ASP A 50 5.16 16.11 -4.34
N ILE A 51 4.41 15.18 -3.70
CA ILE A 51 3.15 14.65 -4.22
C ILE A 51 2.06 15.73 -4.37
N ASN A 52 2.22 16.86 -3.69
CA ASN A 52 1.30 18.00 -3.71
C ASN A 52 1.79 19.15 -4.63
N ASP A 53 2.87 18.94 -5.40
CA ASP A 53 3.41 19.92 -6.34
C ASP A 53 3.23 19.44 -7.79
N ALA A 54 2.17 19.91 -8.45
CA ALA A 54 1.85 19.52 -9.81
C ALA A 54 2.95 19.88 -10.83
N GLY A 55 3.64 21.02 -10.66
CA GLY A 55 4.71 21.44 -11.55
C GLY A 55 5.96 20.56 -11.44
N ALA A 56 6.38 20.26 -10.20
CA ALA A 56 7.49 19.35 -9.94
C ALA A 56 7.17 17.92 -10.41
N LEU A 57 5.96 17.42 -10.17
CA LEU A 57 5.52 16.11 -10.66
C LEU A 57 5.45 16.07 -12.19
N THR A 58 4.95 17.12 -12.85
CA THR A 58 4.96 17.22 -14.32
C THR A 58 6.37 17.05 -14.86
N SER A 59 7.34 17.77 -14.28
CA SER A 59 8.74 17.65 -14.66
C SER A 59 9.30 16.25 -14.42
N ALA A 60 8.96 15.64 -13.28
CA ALA A 60 9.39 14.29 -12.91
C ALA A 60 8.82 13.20 -13.84
N PHE A 61 7.60 13.37 -14.32
CA PHE A 61 6.92 12.38 -15.18
C PHE A 61 7.17 12.59 -16.68
N LYS A 62 7.70 13.77 -17.07
CA LYS A 62 7.96 14.10 -18.48
C LYS A 62 8.91 13.10 -19.13
N GLY A 63 8.50 12.57 -20.28
CA GLY A 63 9.27 11.59 -21.03
C GLY A 63 9.33 10.19 -20.41
N ALA A 64 8.57 9.94 -19.34
CA ALA A 64 8.46 8.60 -18.79
C ALA A 64 7.61 7.70 -19.69
N GLU A 65 8.08 6.49 -19.92
CA GLU A 65 7.30 5.43 -20.57
C GLU A 65 6.17 4.97 -19.66
N SER A 66 6.46 4.83 -18.37
CA SER A 66 5.49 4.45 -17.36
C SER A 66 5.80 5.11 -16.03
N VAL A 67 4.75 5.42 -15.26
CA VAL A 67 4.85 6.07 -13.95
C VAL A 67 4.22 5.18 -12.90
N PHE A 68 4.96 4.90 -11.82
CA PHE A 68 4.41 4.33 -10.60
C PHE A 68 4.05 5.43 -9.62
N VAL A 69 2.78 5.49 -9.26
CA VAL A 69 2.26 6.49 -8.30
C VAL A 69 1.91 5.79 -6.99
N LEU A 70 2.59 6.18 -5.93
CA LEU A 70 2.31 5.81 -4.54
C LEU A 70 2.06 7.09 -3.74
N VAL A 71 0.87 7.17 -3.13
CA VAL A 71 0.51 8.25 -2.22
C VAL A 71 0.81 7.81 -0.79
N PRO A 72 1.54 8.62 0.00
CA PRO A 72 1.78 8.30 1.41
C PRO A 72 0.46 8.13 2.18
N PRO A 73 0.37 7.17 3.12
CA PRO A 73 -0.85 6.96 3.88
C PRO A 73 -1.15 8.15 4.80
N ASN A 74 -2.42 8.55 4.86
CA ASN A 74 -2.94 9.46 5.87
C ASN A 74 -3.92 8.68 6.76
N PHE A 75 -3.51 8.38 7.99
CA PHE A 75 -4.31 7.59 8.92
C PHE A 75 -5.34 8.43 9.72
N ASP A 76 -5.24 9.75 9.64
CA ASP A 76 -6.13 10.69 10.35
C ASP A 76 -6.64 11.78 9.38
N PRO A 77 -7.39 11.37 8.32
CA PRO A 77 -7.88 12.30 7.31
C PRO A 77 -8.95 13.22 7.89
N SER A 78 -9.09 14.41 7.28
CA SER A 78 -10.25 15.27 7.55
C SER A 78 -11.57 14.55 7.23
N PRO A 79 -12.67 14.95 7.87
CA PRO A 79 -13.97 14.29 7.67
C PRO A 79 -14.46 14.24 6.22
N ASP A 80 -14.09 15.23 5.41
CA ASP A 80 -14.45 15.38 3.99
C ASP A 80 -13.37 14.85 3.03
N PHE A 81 -12.25 14.32 3.55
CA PHE A 81 -11.10 13.83 2.78
C PHE A 81 -10.52 14.89 1.83
N HIS A 82 -10.50 16.16 2.22
CA HIS A 82 -10.01 17.23 1.34
C HIS A 82 -8.55 17.01 0.92
N GLU A 83 -7.71 16.42 1.76
CA GLU A 83 -6.32 16.10 1.45
C GLU A 83 -6.23 15.12 0.26
N ALA A 84 -7.06 14.08 0.28
CA ALA A 84 -7.11 13.10 -0.82
C ALA A 84 -7.63 13.73 -2.12
N ARG A 85 -8.62 14.63 -2.02
CA ARG A 85 -9.13 15.37 -3.17
C ARG A 85 -8.09 16.30 -3.77
N ALA A 86 -7.35 17.03 -2.93
CA ALA A 86 -6.26 17.91 -3.36
C ALA A 86 -5.14 17.11 -4.04
N THR A 87 -4.72 16.00 -3.43
CA THR A 87 -3.71 15.10 -4.01
C THR A 87 -4.17 14.52 -5.33
N ALA A 88 -5.43 14.07 -5.44
CA ALA A 88 -5.99 13.54 -6.68
C ALA A 88 -5.97 14.58 -7.81
N ALA A 89 -6.38 15.82 -7.52
CA ALA A 89 -6.36 16.92 -8.49
C ALA A 89 -4.92 17.27 -8.95
N THR A 90 -3.97 17.31 -8.01
CA THR A 90 -2.55 17.53 -8.29
C THR A 90 -1.97 16.46 -9.19
N LEU A 91 -2.22 15.18 -8.87
CA LEU A 91 -1.77 14.04 -9.67
C LEU A 91 -2.38 14.07 -11.08
N LYS A 92 -3.69 14.29 -11.19
CA LYS A 92 -4.36 14.38 -12.50
C LYS A 92 -3.73 15.47 -13.35
N SER A 93 -3.59 16.68 -12.81
CA SER A 93 -2.98 17.81 -13.53
C SER A 93 -1.56 17.50 -13.99
N ALA A 94 -0.73 16.92 -13.12
CA ALA A 94 0.65 16.59 -13.46
C ALA A 94 0.75 15.50 -14.53
N ILE A 95 -0.08 14.46 -14.45
CA ILE A 95 -0.08 13.35 -15.41
C ILE A 95 -0.61 13.81 -16.79
N GLU A 96 -1.67 14.61 -16.82
CA GLU A 96 -2.21 15.19 -18.07
C GLU A 96 -1.20 16.11 -18.75
N ALA A 97 -0.44 16.91 -17.98
CA ALA A 97 0.57 17.79 -18.54
C ALA A 97 1.84 17.03 -19.00
N ALA A 98 2.28 16.03 -18.24
CA ALA A 98 3.47 15.24 -18.56
C ALA A 98 3.25 14.22 -19.69
N ARG A 99 2.04 13.69 -19.83
CA ARG A 99 1.62 12.65 -20.80
C ARG A 99 2.55 11.43 -20.81
N PRO A 100 2.75 10.74 -19.68
CA PRO A 100 3.49 9.48 -19.69
C PRO A 100 2.73 8.45 -20.53
N GLY A 101 3.45 7.43 -21.02
CA GLY A 101 2.83 6.39 -21.84
C GLY A 101 1.76 5.58 -21.08
N ARG A 102 1.95 5.37 -19.77
CA ARG A 102 0.99 4.66 -18.89
C ARG A 102 1.23 4.97 -17.42
N VAL A 103 0.24 4.63 -16.58
CA VAL A 103 0.28 4.86 -15.14
C VAL A 103 -0.09 3.59 -14.39
N VAL A 104 0.65 3.25 -13.35
CA VAL A 104 0.28 2.26 -12.34
C VAL A 104 0.12 2.99 -11.00
N TYR A 105 -1.10 3.06 -10.51
CA TYR A 105 -1.41 3.66 -9.20
C TYR A 105 -1.54 2.56 -8.16
N LEU A 106 -0.77 2.67 -7.06
CA LEU A 106 -0.93 1.80 -5.91
C LEU A 106 -2.17 2.21 -5.11
N SER A 107 -3.22 1.49 -5.32
CA SER A 107 -4.50 1.62 -4.62
C SER A 107 -4.58 0.63 -3.45
N THR A 108 -5.74 0.11 -3.13
CA THR A 108 -6.00 -0.81 -2.01
C THR A 108 -7.20 -1.69 -2.28
N ILE A 109 -7.26 -2.86 -1.66
CA ILE A 109 -8.50 -3.63 -1.49
C ILE A 109 -9.60 -2.71 -0.95
N GLY A 110 -10.84 -2.89 -1.39
CA GLY A 110 -11.99 -2.13 -0.91
C GLY A 110 -12.07 -0.69 -1.42
N ALA A 111 -11.21 -0.26 -2.38
CA ALA A 111 -11.33 1.06 -3.00
C ALA A 111 -12.68 1.29 -3.70
N GLN A 112 -13.40 0.23 -4.06
CA GLN A 112 -14.76 0.26 -4.62
C GLN A 112 -15.86 0.28 -3.56
N ALA A 113 -15.54 0.13 -2.27
CA ALA A 113 -16.55 0.09 -1.21
C ALA A 113 -17.36 1.39 -1.16
N THR A 114 -18.67 1.27 -1.02
CA THR A 114 -19.61 2.39 -0.99
C THR A 114 -19.70 3.05 0.39
N GLN A 115 -19.35 2.31 1.43
CA GLN A 115 -19.33 2.81 2.80
C GLN A 115 -18.08 3.64 3.05
N SER A 116 -18.25 4.89 3.51
CA SER A 116 -17.14 5.78 3.82
C SER A 116 -16.29 5.22 4.96
N ASN A 117 -14.98 5.09 4.71
CA ASN A 117 -14.01 4.52 5.64
C ASN A 117 -12.62 5.10 5.32
N LEU A 118 -11.55 4.62 5.98
CA LEU A 118 -10.20 5.14 5.75
C LEU A 118 -9.72 4.96 4.30
N LEU A 119 -10.15 3.88 3.62
CA LEU A 119 -9.75 3.57 2.25
C LEU A 119 -10.48 4.42 1.20
N THR A 120 -11.52 5.18 1.59
CA THR A 120 -12.23 6.14 0.73
C THR A 120 -11.27 7.15 0.09
N GLN A 121 -10.13 7.43 0.71
CA GLN A 121 -9.08 8.26 0.12
C GLN A 121 -8.62 7.70 -1.25
N HIS A 122 -8.45 6.38 -1.35
CA HIS A 122 -8.09 5.72 -2.60
C HIS A 122 -9.26 5.68 -3.58
N THR A 123 -10.51 5.52 -3.11
CA THR A 123 -11.72 5.64 -3.94
C THR A 123 -11.75 6.99 -4.66
N ILE A 124 -11.51 8.09 -3.93
CA ILE A 124 -11.48 9.45 -4.49
C ILE A 124 -10.38 9.57 -5.56
N ILE A 125 -9.18 9.06 -5.27
CA ILE A 125 -8.06 9.15 -6.21
C ILE A 125 -8.32 8.29 -7.45
N GLU A 126 -8.84 7.07 -7.31
CA GLU A 126 -9.20 6.20 -8.44
C GLU A 126 -10.28 6.85 -9.33
N GLN A 127 -11.28 7.49 -8.75
CA GLN A 127 -12.33 8.19 -9.51
C GLN A 127 -11.72 9.31 -10.37
N VAL A 128 -10.88 10.15 -9.79
CA VAL A 128 -10.26 11.28 -10.49
C VAL A 128 -9.24 10.83 -11.54
N LEU A 129 -8.37 9.87 -11.20
CA LEU A 129 -7.38 9.34 -12.14
C LEU A 129 -8.01 8.43 -13.21
N GLY A 130 -9.17 7.85 -12.93
CA GLY A 130 -9.93 7.05 -13.90
C GLY A 130 -10.48 7.84 -15.10
N GLU A 131 -10.45 9.17 -15.03
CA GLU A 131 -10.81 10.08 -16.13
C GLU A 131 -9.66 10.37 -17.08
N LEU A 132 -8.44 9.91 -16.77
CA LEU A 132 -7.26 10.10 -17.62
C LEU A 132 -7.43 9.41 -18.97
N SER A 133 -6.97 10.06 -20.03
CA SER A 133 -7.04 9.52 -21.39
C SER A 133 -5.96 8.47 -21.71
N MET A 134 -4.89 8.39 -20.88
CA MET A 134 -3.84 7.39 -21.04
C MET A 134 -4.15 6.10 -20.28
N PRO A 135 -3.50 4.98 -20.65
CA PRO A 135 -3.65 3.72 -19.95
C PRO A 135 -3.31 3.84 -18.46
N ILE A 136 -4.23 3.41 -17.59
CA ILE A 136 -4.03 3.38 -16.14
C ILE A 136 -4.41 2.02 -15.55
N THR A 137 -3.55 1.52 -14.66
CA THR A 137 -3.84 0.35 -13.81
C THR A 137 -3.98 0.80 -12.36
N PHE A 138 -5.08 0.44 -11.72
CA PHE A 138 -5.25 0.50 -10.28
C PHE A 138 -4.84 -0.85 -9.69
N LEU A 139 -3.66 -0.89 -9.05
CA LEU A 139 -3.21 -2.08 -8.32
C LEU A 139 -3.80 -2.03 -6.91
N ARG A 140 -4.71 -2.95 -6.61
CA ARG A 140 -5.40 -3.08 -5.32
C ARG A 140 -4.84 -4.27 -4.53
N PRO A 141 -3.80 -4.09 -3.73
CA PRO A 141 -3.32 -5.15 -2.83
C PRO A 141 -4.23 -5.32 -1.63
N GLY A 142 -4.23 -6.53 -1.05
CA GLY A 142 -4.78 -6.80 0.26
C GLY A 142 -4.00 -6.14 1.40
N TRP A 143 -4.33 -6.50 2.64
CA TRP A 143 -3.64 -6.01 3.84
C TRP A 143 -2.15 -6.39 3.80
N PHE A 144 -1.25 -5.44 4.07
CA PHE A 144 0.18 -5.73 4.05
C PHE A 144 0.62 -6.58 5.24
N MET A 145 1.24 -7.72 4.98
CA MET A 145 1.81 -8.57 6.03
C MET A 145 2.86 -7.83 6.87
N GLU A 146 3.56 -6.86 6.29
CA GLU A 146 4.56 -6.03 6.97
C GLU A 146 3.99 -5.09 8.04
N ASN A 147 2.66 -4.93 8.11
CA ASN A 147 2.01 -4.24 9.23
C ASN A 147 2.25 -4.97 10.58
N CYS A 148 2.53 -6.28 10.55
CA CYS A 148 2.94 -7.05 11.73
C CYS A 148 4.24 -6.54 12.37
N SER A 149 4.97 -5.63 11.72
CA SER A 149 6.12 -4.97 12.34
C SER A 149 5.77 -4.22 13.63
N TRP A 150 4.54 -3.80 13.79
CA TRP A 150 4.04 -3.14 15.01
C TRP A 150 3.84 -4.13 16.16
N ASP A 151 3.68 -5.41 15.84
CA ASP A 151 3.38 -6.46 16.82
C ASP A 151 4.64 -7.12 17.41
N ILE A 152 5.82 -6.90 16.79
CA ILE A 152 7.06 -7.60 17.17
C ILE A 152 7.42 -7.34 18.63
N ALA A 153 7.27 -6.10 19.12
CA ALA A 153 7.62 -5.76 20.49
C ALA A 153 6.76 -6.52 21.50
N SER A 154 5.43 -6.49 21.33
CA SER A 154 4.49 -7.18 22.21
C SER A 154 4.60 -8.71 22.11
N ALA A 155 4.77 -9.25 20.88
CA ALA A 155 5.03 -10.67 20.71
C ALA A 155 6.30 -11.11 21.42
N THR A 156 7.41 -10.34 21.31
CA THR A 156 8.69 -10.68 21.92
C THR A 156 8.71 -10.48 23.44
N ASN A 157 8.14 -9.40 23.95
CA ASN A 157 8.25 -9.06 25.37
C ASN A 157 7.12 -9.70 26.20
N ASP A 158 5.89 -9.61 25.69
CA ASP A 158 4.68 -9.95 26.47
C ASP A 158 4.07 -11.30 26.05
N GLY A 159 4.40 -11.82 24.86
CA GLY A 159 3.78 -13.01 24.29
C GLY A 159 2.30 -12.81 23.94
N VAL A 160 1.89 -11.56 23.75
CA VAL A 160 0.50 -11.20 23.43
C VAL A 160 0.48 -10.16 22.30
N ILE A 161 -0.36 -10.39 21.31
CA ILE A 161 -0.62 -9.45 20.21
C ILE A 161 -2.08 -8.99 20.31
N SER A 162 -2.30 -7.69 20.32
CA SER A 162 -3.64 -7.10 20.31
C SER A 162 -4.15 -6.94 18.86
N SER A 163 -5.29 -7.54 18.55
CA SER A 163 -5.88 -7.50 17.21
C SER A 163 -7.13 -6.66 17.13
N PHE A 164 -7.18 -5.78 16.13
CA PHE A 164 -8.40 -5.10 15.69
C PHE A 164 -9.15 -5.90 14.61
N LEU A 165 -8.47 -6.87 13.97
CA LEU A 165 -9.11 -7.81 13.05
C LEU A 165 -9.73 -8.94 13.86
N GLN A 166 -11.04 -9.13 13.69
CA GLN A 166 -11.83 -10.10 14.46
C GLN A 166 -13.07 -10.55 13.66
N PRO A 167 -13.61 -11.76 13.93
CA PRO A 167 -13.06 -12.72 14.89
C PRO A 167 -11.64 -13.17 14.50
N ILE A 168 -10.83 -13.59 15.48
CA ILE A 168 -9.40 -13.88 15.27
C ILE A 168 -9.12 -15.11 14.39
N ASP A 169 -10.12 -15.91 14.10
CA ASP A 169 -10.11 -17.06 13.19
C ASP A 169 -10.60 -16.73 11.78
N LYS A 170 -11.06 -15.49 11.52
CA LYS A 170 -11.51 -15.07 10.20
C LYS A 170 -10.33 -14.75 9.29
N PRO A 171 -10.17 -15.46 8.16
CA PRO A 171 -9.12 -15.16 7.19
C PRO A 171 -9.32 -13.80 6.50
N VAL A 172 -8.25 -13.03 6.41
CA VAL A 172 -8.20 -11.72 5.74
C VAL A 172 -7.27 -11.80 4.53
N PRO A 173 -7.63 -11.18 3.39
CA PRO A 173 -6.73 -11.06 2.26
C PRO A 173 -5.48 -10.26 2.65
N MET A 174 -4.35 -10.93 2.80
CA MET A 174 -3.06 -10.30 3.12
C MET A 174 -2.05 -10.55 2.01
N VAL A 175 -1.06 -9.66 1.86
CA VAL A 175 -0.03 -9.77 0.83
C VAL A 175 1.30 -9.18 1.34
N ALA A 176 2.42 -9.76 0.93
CA ALA A 176 3.75 -9.22 1.18
C ALA A 176 4.03 -8.02 0.26
N THR A 177 4.66 -6.96 0.79
CA THR A 177 5.05 -5.78 0.01
C THR A 177 6.01 -6.12 -1.13
N ALA A 178 6.82 -7.18 -1.00
CA ALA A 178 7.67 -7.70 -2.06
C ALA A 178 6.87 -8.20 -3.26
N ASP A 179 5.74 -8.89 -3.05
CA ASP A 179 4.85 -9.33 -4.13
C ASP A 179 4.14 -8.13 -4.78
N VAL A 180 3.72 -7.15 -3.98
CA VAL A 180 3.14 -5.90 -4.51
C VAL A 180 4.13 -5.20 -5.44
N ALA A 181 5.38 -5.09 -5.02
CA ALA A 181 6.42 -4.44 -5.81
C ALA A 181 6.76 -5.22 -7.09
N ARG A 182 6.86 -6.55 -7.02
CA ARG A 182 7.08 -7.41 -8.18
C ARG A 182 5.96 -7.24 -9.21
N VAL A 183 4.70 -7.35 -8.77
CA VAL A 183 3.55 -7.19 -9.66
C VAL A 183 3.47 -5.76 -10.22
N ALA A 184 3.74 -4.73 -9.43
CA ALA A 184 3.80 -3.36 -9.92
C ALA A 184 4.87 -3.17 -11.00
N ALA A 185 6.08 -3.76 -10.82
CA ALA A 185 7.14 -3.72 -11.82
C ALA A 185 6.77 -4.47 -13.11
N GLU A 186 6.07 -5.60 -13.02
CA GLU A 186 5.51 -6.33 -14.16
C GLU A 186 4.50 -5.44 -14.91
N LEU A 187 3.52 -4.88 -14.18
CA LEU A 187 2.47 -4.02 -14.73
C LEU A 187 3.03 -2.77 -15.42
N LEU A 188 4.10 -2.17 -14.89
CA LEU A 188 4.75 -1.02 -15.50
C LEU A 188 5.36 -1.33 -16.88
N GLN A 189 5.74 -2.57 -17.12
CA GLN A 189 6.35 -3.04 -18.37
C GLN A 189 5.32 -3.63 -19.36
N GLU A 190 4.11 -3.96 -18.90
CA GLU A 190 3.02 -4.44 -19.75
C GLU A 190 2.48 -3.33 -20.67
N THR A 191 1.86 -3.72 -21.77
CA THR A 191 1.11 -2.81 -22.67
C THR A 191 -0.37 -3.14 -22.60
N TRP A 192 -1.21 -2.12 -22.34
CA TRP A 192 -2.67 -2.23 -22.36
C TRP A 192 -3.30 -0.92 -22.81
N ASN A 193 -4.62 -0.92 -22.96
CA ASN A 193 -5.40 0.25 -23.30
C ASN A 193 -6.47 0.51 -22.24
N GLY A 194 -6.77 1.78 -22.01
CA GLY A 194 -7.83 2.21 -21.10
C GLY A 194 -7.51 1.95 -19.63
N ARG A 195 -8.56 1.87 -18.82
CA ARG A 195 -8.51 1.66 -17.37
C ARG A 195 -8.68 0.19 -17.03
N ARG A 196 -7.87 -0.32 -16.11
CA ARG A 196 -8.04 -1.66 -15.53
C ARG A 196 -7.77 -1.66 -14.03
N VAL A 197 -8.33 -2.65 -13.34
CA VAL A 197 -8.04 -2.99 -11.95
C VAL A 197 -7.27 -4.31 -11.91
N VAL A 198 -6.27 -4.38 -11.05
CA VAL A 198 -5.55 -5.62 -10.76
C VAL A 198 -5.57 -5.81 -9.24
N GLU A 199 -6.24 -6.83 -8.79
CA GLU A 199 -6.35 -7.21 -7.38
C GLU A 199 -5.25 -8.22 -7.04
N LEU A 200 -4.65 -8.09 -5.85
CA LEU A 200 -3.50 -8.90 -5.44
C LEU A 200 -3.59 -9.28 -3.97
N GLU A 201 -3.57 -10.58 -3.68
CA GLU A 201 -3.44 -11.12 -2.33
C GLU A 201 -2.32 -12.18 -2.26
N GLY A 202 -1.99 -12.65 -1.06
CA GLY A 202 -1.04 -13.73 -0.83
C GLY A 202 -1.53 -15.08 -1.38
N ARG A 203 -0.76 -16.14 -1.17
CA ARG A 203 -1.13 -17.50 -1.60
C ARG A 203 -2.43 -17.98 -1.00
N HIS A 204 -2.65 -17.65 0.26
CA HIS A 204 -3.86 -17.90 1.03
C HIS A 204 -4.14 -16.69 1.92
N ARG A 205 -5.37 -16.59 2.35
CA ARG A 205 -5.78 -15.57 3.32
C ARG A 205 -5.27 -15.96 4.70
N VAL A 206 -4.97 -14.99 5.53
CA VAL A 206 -4.35 -15.19 6.85
C VAL A 206 -5.32 -14.76 7.94
N ALA A 207 -5.61 -15.65 8.88
CA ALA A 207 -6.37 -15.29 10.07
C ALA A 207 -5.45 -14.67 11.14
N PRO A 208 -5.94 -13.72 11.98
CA PRO A 208 -5.11 -13.10 13.01
C PRO A 208 -4.41 -14.11 13.94
N HIS A 209 -5.07 -15.22 14.34
CA HIS A 209 -4.44 -16.23 15.19
C HIS A 209 -3.23 -16.92 14.51
N GLU A 210 -3.21 -17.05 13.18
CA GLU A 210 -2.09 -17.62 12.44
C GLU A 210 -0.84 -16.72 12.52
N ILE A 211 -1.03 -15.39 12.63
CA ILE A 211 0.07 -14.44 12.87
C ILE A 211 0.71 -14.72 14.21
N ALA A 212 -0.08 -14.89 15.28
CA ALA A 212 0.43 -15.22 16.60
C ALA A 212 1.15 -16.58 16.63
N THR A 213 0.59 -17.60 15.98
CA THR A 213 1.22 -18.92 15.84
C THR A 213 2.56 -18.83 15.13
N THR A 214 2.62 -18.06 14.01
CA THR A 214 3.86 -17.88 13.25
C THR A 214 4.93 -17.14 14.08
N PHE A 215 4.54 -16.12 14.87
CA PHE A 215 5.46 -15.48 15.82
C PHE A 215 5.94 -16.45 16.90
N ALA A 216 5.05 -17.29 17.43
CA ALA A 216 5.41 -18.30 18.45
C ALA A 216 6.47 -19.27 17.92
N ASP A 217 6.31 -19.77 16.70
CA ASP A 217 7.26 -20.68 16.04
C ASP A 217 8.62 -20.00 15.81
N LEU A 218 8.63 -18.75 15.31
CA LEU A 218 9.87 -18.02 15.02
C LEU A 218 10.60 -17.58 16.29
N LEU A 219 9.89 -17.25 17.37
CA LEU A 219 10.47 -16.78 18.62
C LEU A 219 10.79 -17.93 19.59
N GLY A 220 10.33 -19.17 19.31
CA GLY A 220 10.50 -20.33 20.18
C GLY A 220 9.82 -20.20 21.55
N ARG A 221 8.71 -19.45 21.61
CA ARG A 221 7.95 -19.19 22.84
C ARG A 221 6.46 -18.98 22.56
N PRO A 222 5.58 -19.23 23.52
CA PRO A 222 4.15 -19.00 23.34
C PRO A 222 3.85 -17.54 23.01
N VAL A 223 3.05 -17.31 21.95
CA VAL A 223 2.46 -16.02 21.60
C VAL A 223 0.98 -16.25 21.30
N ARG A 224 0.12 -15.40 21.83
CA ARG A 224 -1.32 -15.47 21.60
C ARG A 224 -1.87 -14.17 21.03
N MET A 225 -2.95 -14.29 20.27
CA MET A 225 -3.70 -13.15 19.74
C MET A 225 -4.89 -12.85 20.65
N GLU A 226 -5.05 -11.58 21.02
CA GLU A 226 -6.20 -11.13 21.81
C GLU A 226 -6.97 -10.04 21.04
N PRO A 227 -8.31 -10.21 20.86
CA PRO A 227 -9.09 -9.17 20.22
C PRO A 227 -9.23 -7.95 21.13
N VAL A 228 -9.02 -6.75 20.57
CA VAL A 228 -9.31 -5.50 21.27
C VAL A 228 -10.82 -5.28 21.27
N PRO A 229 -11.50 -5.10 22.43
CA PRO A 229 -12.95 -4.89 22.47
C PRO A 229 -13.37 -3.71 21.62
N ARG A 230 -14.36 -3.93 20.72
CA ARG A 230 -14.77 -2.95 19.69
C ARG A 230 -15.19 -1.61 20.29
N GLU A 231 -15.86 -1.62 21.42
CA GLU A 231 -16.33 -0.45 22.14
C GLU A 231 -15.21 0.46 22.67
N THR A 232 -13.98 -0.05 22.77
CA THR A 232 -12.81 0.69 23.27
C THR A 232 -12.05 1.44 22.19
N TRP A 233 -12.28 1.13 20.90
CA TRP A 233 -11.44 1.59 19.79
C TRP A 233 -11.39 3.11 19.65
N GLU A 234 -12.53 3.78 19.79
CA GLU A 234 -12.58 5.24 19.62
C GLU A 234 -11.75 5.96 20.69
N SER A 235 -11.93 5.57 21.96
CA SER A 235 -11.17 6.15 23.06
C SER A 235 -9.68 5.83 22.95
N LEU A 236 -9.33 4.60 22.54
CA LEU A 236 -7.95 4.17 22.33
C LEU A 236 -7.27 4.98 21.22
N PHE A 237 -7.89 5.11 20.06
CA PHE A 237 -7.29 5.88 18.95
C PHE A 237 -7.18 7.37 19.28
N LYS A 238 -8.16 7.95 20.00
CA LYS A 238 -8.06 9.33 20.50
C LYS A 238 -6.91 9.49 21.49
N SER A 239 -6.71 8.55 22.39
CA SER A 239 -5.58 8.59 23.34
C SER A 239 -4.21 8.49 22.67
N GLN A 240 -4.15 7.86 21.50
CA GLN A 240 -2.97 7.81 20.63
C GLN A 240 -2.79 9.07 19.76
N GLY A 241 -3.61 10.12 19.96
CA GLY A 241 -3.50 11.40 19.28
C GLY A 241 -4.29 11.54 17.99
N MET A 242 -5.11 10.53 17.62
CA MET A 242 -5.95 10.61 16.42
C MET A 242 -7.11 11.59 16.63
N LYS A 243 -7.30 12.53 15.72
CA LYS A 243 -8.37 13.54 15.78
C LYS A 243 -9.69 13.01 15.21
N ASN A 244 -9.60 12.22 14.15
CA ASN A 244 -10.75 11.65 13.44
C ASN A 244 -10.63 10.13 13.31
N PRO A 245 -10.88 9.34 14.38
CA PRO A 245 -10.71 7.89 14.37
C PRO A 245 -11.78 7.15 13.57
N ILE A 246 -12.93 7.78 13.29
CA ILE A 246 -14.10 7.11 12.68
C ILE A 246 -13.78 6.45 11.33
N PRO A 247 -13.05 7.06 10.40
CA PRO A 247 -12.70 6.40 9.14
C PRO A 247 -11.88 5.11 9.35
N ARG A 248 -10.93 5.13 10.30
CA ARG A 248 -10.12 3.95 10.64
C ARG A 248 -10.97 2.85 11.28
N ILE A 249 -11.85 3.22 12.19
CA ILE A 249 -12.77 2.28 12.85
C ILE A 249 -13.66 1.61 11.80
N LYS A 250 -14.27 2.38 10.90
CA LYS A 250 -15.12 1.84 9.83
C LYS A 250 -14.36 0.93 8.87
N MET A 251 -13.09 1.23 8.58
CA MET A 251 -12.24 0.34 7.79
C MET A 251 -12.06 -1.03 8.50
N LEU A 252 -11.75 -1.01 9.79
CA LEU A 252 -11.59 -2.24 10.56
C LEU A 252 -12.91 -3.03 10.66
N ASP A 253 -14.03 -2.33 10.92
CA ASP A 253 -15.37 -2.93 10.86
C ASP A 253 -15.61 -3.58 9.50
N GLY A 254 -15.21 -2.92 8.41
CA GLY A 254 -15.40 -3.43 7.05
C GLY A 254 -14.66 -4.73 6.76
N PHE A 255 -13.44 -4.88 7.27
CA PHE A 255 -12.73 -6.16 7.20
C PHE A 255 -13.40 -7.22 8.09
N ASN A 256 -13.80 -6.85 9.29
CA ASN A 256 -14.42 -7.76 10.26
C ASN A 256 -15.80 -8.23 9.79
N GLU A 257 -16.61 -7.36 9.24
CA GLU A 257 -17.94 -7.68 8.69
C GLU A 257 -17.87 -8.28 7.28
N GLY A 258 -16.79 -8.03 6.52
CA GLY A 258 -16.53 -8.62 5.20
C GLY A 258 -17.03 -7.81 4.01
N TRP A 259 -17.40 -6.53 4.19
CA TRP A 259 -17.75 -5.66 3.07
C TRP A 259 -16.54 -4.93 2.46
N ILE A 260 -15.36 -4.96 3.12
CA ILE A 260 -14.09 -4.66 2.45
C ILE A 260 -13.55 -5.96 1.89
N GLU A 261 -13.70 -6.13 0.58
CA GLU A 261 -13.32 -7.31 -0.18
C GLU A 261 -12.91 -6.89 -1.60
N PHE A 262 -12.30 -7.77 -2.37
CA PHE A 262 -12.03 -7.60 -3.79
C PHE A 262 -13.32 -7.68 -4.63
N GLU A 263 -13.37 -6.97 -5.76
CA GLU A 263 -14.51 -7.03 -6.68
C GLU A 263 -14.68 -8.43 -7.28
N GLY A 264 -13.54 -9.08 -7.65
CA GLY A 264 -13.51 -10.43 -8.18
C GLY A 264 -13.56 -11.52 -7.10
N ALA A 265 -13.75 -11.14 -5.83
CA ALA A 265 -13.56 -12.00 -4.69
C ALA A 265 -12.20 -12.74 -4.74
N GLU A 266 -12.05 -13.86 -4.05
CA GLU A 266 -10.76 -14.59 -4.02
C GLU A 266 -10.36 -15.17 -5.39
N ALA A 267 -11.33 -15.59 -6.21
CA ALA A 267 -11.08 -16.20 -7.51
C ALA A 267 -10.54 -15.19 -8.57
N GLY A 268 -10.84 -13.91 -8.41
CA GLY A 268 -10.45 -12.86 -9.35
C GLY A 268 -9.08 -12.21 -9.06
N SER A 269 -8.51 -12.46 -7.88
CA SER A 269 -7.25 -11.85 -7.46
C SER A 269 -6.02 -12.59 -8.01
N ARG A 270 -4.97 -11.84 -8.35
CA ARG A 270 -3.63 -12.42 -8.56
C ARG A 270 -3.09 -12.93 -7.23
N LYS A 271 -2.31 -14.02 -7.25
CA LYS A 271 -1.71 -14.61 -6.04
C LYS A 271 -0.24 -14.23 -5.92
N GLY A 272 0.14 -13.77 -4.72
CA GLY A 272 1.52 -13.57 -4.31
C GLY A 272 2.28 -14.88 -4.13
N LYS A 273 3.58 -14.78 -3.93
CA LYS A 273 4.50 -15.93 -3.76
C LYS A 273 5.10 -15.99 -2.34
N VAL A 274 5.18 -14.84 -1.68
CA VAL A 274 5.82 -14.70 -0.37
C VAL A 274 4.80 -15.03 0.72
N GLY A 275 5.16 -15.97 1.61
CA GLY A 275 4.32 -16.39 2.73
C GLY A 275 4.56 -15.56 3.99
N LEU A 276 3.59 -15.62 4.93
CA LEU A 276 3.63 -14.89 6.20
C LEU A 276 4.93 -15.17 6.99
N GLN A 277 5.33 -16.43 7.10
CA GLN A 277 6.52 -16.83 7.86
C GLN A 277 7.79 -16.12 7.36
N ALA A 278 8.00 -16.05 6.04
CA ALA A 278 9.15 -15.36 5.46
C ALA A 278 9.14 -13.86 5.75
N VAL A 279 7.94 -13.23 5.71
CA VAL A 279 7.80 -11.81 6.05
C VAL A 279 8.12 -11.58 7.53
N LEU A 280 7.53 -12.36 8.44
CA LEU A 280 7.76 -12.18 9.88
C LEU A 280 9.22 -12.45 10.27
N GLN A 281 9.84 -13.47 9.69
CA GLN A 281 11.26 -13.76 9.90
C GLN A 281 12.12 -12.56 9.49
N SER A 282 11.92 -12.01 8.28
CA SER A 282 12.65 -10.82 7.82
C SER A 282 12.43 -9.61 8.72
N LEU A 283 11.20 -9.40 9.22
CA LEU A 283 10.90 -8.30 10.12
C LEU A 283 11.58 -8.42 11.49
N ILE A 284 11.76 -9.65 12.00
CA ILE A 284 12.47 -9.92 13.25
C ILE A 284 13.97 -9.69 13.09
N GLU A 285 14.56 -10.16 11.97
CA GLU A 285 16.01 -10.04 11.68
C GLU A 285 16.46 -8.59 11.44
N LEU A 286 15.58 -7.69 11.03
CA LEU A 286 15.88 -6.27 10.79
C LEU A 286 15.94 -5.42 12.07
N ARG A 287 15.75 -6.00 13.24
CA ARG A 287 15.85 -5.34 14.55
C ARG A 287 17.19 -5.60 15.19
#